data_b528f7612e8454dd01d6125b5910fbc3
#
_entry.id   b528f7612e8454dd01d6125b5910fbc3
#
_cell.length_a   1.000
_cell.length_b   1.000
_cell.length_c   1.000
_cell.angle_alpha   90.00
_cell.angle_beta   90.00
_cell.angle_gamma   90.00
#
_symmetry.space_group_name_H-M   'P 1'
#
loop_
_entity.id
_entity.type
_entity.pdbx_description
1 polymer ?
#
loop_
_entity_poly.entity_id
_entity_poly.type
_entity_poly.pdbx_seq_one_letter_code
_entity_poly.pdbx_strand_id
1 'polypeptide(L)'
;VRYLGPERAQNMVLAALPEAVIGKGHVQSWVVGSGVPEASVEGTDGDMQRDTIAALLKHYALGSEDENKDAYDMPPIVVDAGALDLLPERVPGQVVITPHAGEMAKLLNRFETAASTAEHADSHEPYTADDVRLNPLASAKRAHELTGATVLLKGAVTMVVGTDGEGNERVILSGRAPAWMSTAGSGDVLAGMLGALLA
;
A
#
# COMPACT_ATOMS: atom_id res chain seq x y z
N VAL A 1 5.38 12.88 15.27
CA VAL A 1 5.77 12.00 14.15
C VAL A 1 7.00 11.21 14.55
N ARG A 2 7.05 9.90 14.19
CA ARG A 2 8.27 9.07 14.25
C ARG A 2 8.77 8.80 12.84
N TYR A 3 10.08 8.78 12.69
CA TYR A 3 10.72 8.41 11.44
C TYR A 3 11.68 7.23 11.66
N LEU A 4 11.56 6.22 10.80
CA LEU A 4 12.42 5.04 10.79
C LEU A 4 12.90 4.83 9.33
N GLY A 5 14.09 5.25 9.02
CA GLY A 5 14.70 5.15 7.70
C GLY A 5 16.21 5.36 7.76
N PRO A 6 16.89 5.48 6.60
CA PRO A 6 18.34 5.64 6.55
C PRO A 6 18.81 6.91 7.25
N GLU A 7 20.00 6.88 7.83
CA GLU A 7 20.58 7.99 8.60
C GLU A 7 20.64 9.32 7.82
N ARG A 8 20.97 9.26 6.52
CA ARG A 8 20.94 10.43 5.66
C ARG A 8 19.58 11.12 5.64
N ALA A 9 18.51 10.35 5.53
CA ALA A 9 17.16 10.88 5.51
C ALA A 9 16.70 11.32 6.91
N GLN A 10 17.14 10.63 7.98
CA GLN A 10 16.89 11.07 9.36
C GLN A 10 17.39 12.49 9.61
N ASN A 11 18.60 12.80 9.17
CA ASN A 11 19.18 14.14 9.32
C ASN A 11 18.37 15.21 8.56
N MET A 12 17.87 14.88 7.37
CA MET A 12 17.01 15.79 6.60
C MET A 12 15.64 15.99 7.28
N VAL A 13 15.05 14.93 7.83
CA VAL A 13 13.80 14.99 8.59
C VAL A 13 13.97 15.89 9.82
N LEU A 14 15.02 15.70 10.61
CA LEU A 14 15.28 16.50 11.80
C LEU A 14 15.58 17.97 11.46
N ALA A 15 16.21 18.24 10.31
CA ALA A 15 16.43 19.61 9.85
C ALA A 15 15.12 20.32 9.47
N ALA A 16 14.16 19.59 8.89
CA ALA A 16 12.86 20.13 8.48
C ALA A 16 11.81 20.10 9.61
N LEU A 17 11.89 19.11 10.49
CA LEU A 17 10.93 18.85 11.57
C LEU A 17 11.70 18.46 12.85
N PRO A 18 12.24 19.44 13.60
CA PRO A 18 13.08 19.17 14.77
C PRO A 18 12.40 18.37 15.88
N GLU A 19 11.07 18.42 15.97
CA GLU A 19 10.26 17.65 16.91
C GLU A 19 10.02 16.20 16.50
N ALA A 20 10.51 15.75 15.35
CA ALA A 20 10.39 14.37 14.95
C ALA A 20 11.24 13.46 15.85
N VAL A 21 10.70 12.31 16.20
CA VAL A 21 11.40 11.29 16.99
C VAL A 21 11.97 10.24 16.05
N ILE A 22 13.27 10.00 16.14
CA ILE A 22 13.92 8.97 15.35
C ILE A 22 13.84 7.61 16.04
N GLY A 23 13.60 6.56 15.27
CA GLY A 23 13.65 5.19 15.71
C GLY A 23 12.30 4.57 16.10
N LYS A 24 12.36 3.31 16.53
CA LYS A 24 11.20 2.49 16.89
C LYS A 24 10.46 3.03 18.10
N GLY A 25 9.18 2.71 18.23
CA GLY A 25 8.35 3.04 19.38
C GLY A 25 6.87 2.89 19.07
N HIS A 26 6.03 3.15 20.05
CA HIS A 26 4.58 3.11 19.89
C HIS A 26 4.11 4.17 18.90
N VAL A 27 3.21 3.79 18.02
CA VAL A 27 2.57 4.66 17.02
C VAL A 27 1.08 4.33 16.91
N GLN A 28 0.28 5.28 16.45
CA GLN A 28 -1.14 5.11 16.23
C GLN A 28 -1.46 4.69 14.79
N SER A 29 -0.55 4.99 13.85
CA SER A 29 -0.62 4.53 12.47
C SER A 29 0.78 4.40 11.87
N TRP A 30 0.89 3.67 10.77
CA TRP A 30 2.11 3.55 9.97
C TRP A 30 1.92 4.12 8.58
N VAL A 31 2.98 4.68 8.02
CA VAL A 31 3.10 5.00 6.59
C VAL A 31 4.39 4.38 6.10
N VAL A 32 4.32 3.53 5.08
CA VAL A 32 5.48 2.81 4.54
C VAL A 32 5.52 2.89 3.03
N GLY A 33 6.73 2.92 2.47
CA GLY A 33 6.95 2.78 1.03
C GLY A 33 7.48 4.00 0.31
N SER A 34 7.19 5.22 0.79
CA SER A 34 7.70 6.46 0.20
C SER A 34 9.23 6.47 0.18
N GLY A 35 9.82 6.60 -1.01
CA GLY A 35 11.27 6.58 -1.20
C GLY A 35 11.92 5.20 -1.08
N VAL A 36 11.14 4.14 -0.92
CA VAL A 36 11.62 2.76 -0.92
C VAL A 36 11.65 2.24 -2.36
N PRO A 37 12.75 1.64 -2.83
CA PRO A 37 12.82 1.09 -4.18
C PRO A 37 11.92 -0.15 -4.33
N GLU A 38 11.39 -0.38 -5.53
CA GLU A 38 10.72 -1.63 -5.87
C GLU A 38 11.74 -2.79 -6.00
N ALA A 39 11.30 -4.04 -5.84
CA ALA A 39 12.15 -5.24 -6.00
C ALA A 39 12.79 -5.37 -7.39
N SER A 40 12.16 -4.78 -8.41
CA SER A 40 12.67 -4.79 -9.79
C SER A 40 13.86 -3.85 -10.03
N VAL A 41 14.23 -3.02 -9.04
CA VAL A 41 15.37 -2.09 -9.15
C VAL A 41 16.65 -2.84 -8.77
N GLU A 42 17.65 -2.80 -9.64
CA GLU A 42 18.94 -3.43 -9.40
C GLU A 42 19.59 -2.90 -8.12
N GLY A 43 20.10 -3.80 -7.28
CA GLY A 43 20.74 -3.46 -6.00
C GLY A 43 19.81 -3.31 -4.80
N THR A 44 18.55 -3.72 -4.90
CA THR A 44 17.62 -3.73 -3.75
C THR A 44 17.77 -4.96 -2.84
N ASP A 45 18.52 -5.96 -3.28
CA ASP A 45 18.82 -7.13 -2.44
C ASP A 45 19.64 -6.71 -1.22
N GLY A 46 19.11 -7.00 -0.01
CA GLY A 46 19.74 -6.60 1.25
C GLY A 46 19.42 -5.15 1.67
N ASP A 47 18.41 -4.51 1.08
CA ASP A 47 17.91 -3.21 1.57
C ASP A 47 17.23 -3.37 2.94
N MET A 48 17.92 -2.93 4.00
CA MET A 48 17.43 -3.01 5.38
C MET A 48 16.07 -2.35 5.58
N GLN A 49 15.73 -1.34 4.78
CA GLN A 49 14.44 -0.67 4.90
C GLN A 49 13.31 -1.55 4.34
N ARG A 50 13.54 -2.21 3.21
CA ARG A 50 12.61 -3.18 2.65
C ARG A 50 12.39 -4.35 3.59
N ASP A 51 13.47 -4.91 4.16
CA ASP A 51 13.40 -6.02 5.11
C ASP A 51 12.60 -5.63 6.37
N THR A 52 12.81 -4.42 6.87
CA THR A 52 12.08 -3.89 8.02
C THR A 52 10.57 -3.73 7.70
N ILE A 53 10.22 -3.23 6.50
CA ILE A 53 8.84 -3.10 6.06
C ILE A 53 8.21 -4.47 5.85
N ALA A 54 8.91 -5.40 5.21
CA ALA A 54 8.43 -6.77 5.01
C ALA A 54 8.14 -7.46 6.35
N ALA A 55 9.04 -7.31 7.33
CA ALA A 55 8.83 -7.84 8.68
C ALA A 55 7.61 -7.21 9.37
N LEU A 56 7.40 -5.88 9.22
CA LEU A 56 6.23 -5.20 9.74
C LEU A 56 4.94 -5.70 9.08
N LEU A 57 4.92 -5.80 7.75
CA LEU A 57 3.74 -6.22 7.00
C LEU A 57 3.32 -7.66 7.29
N LYS A 58 4.25 -8.55 7.66
CA LYS A 58 3.93 -9.91 8.14
C LYS A 58 2.96 -9.92 9.31
N HIS A 59 3.00 -8.91 10.19
CA HIS A 59 2.06 -8.80 11.30
C HIS A 59 0.62 -8.51 10.88
N TYR A 60 0.39 -8.12 9.63
CA TYR A 60 -0.94 -7.90 9.07
C TYR A 60 -1.42 -9.07 8.19
N ALA A 61 -0.57 -10.08 7.92
CA ALA A 61 -0.99 -11.21 7.09
C ALA A 61 -2.10 -12.02 7.77
N LEU A 62 -3.14 -12.38 7.04
CA LEU A 62 -4.22 -13.27 7.51
C LEU A 62 -3.98 -14.68 6.98
N GLY A 63 -4.26 -15.70 7.79
CA GLY A 63 -4.25 -17.11 7.35
C GLY A 63 -2.98 -17.91 7.61
N SER A 64 -1.96 -17.36 8.27
CA SER A 64 -0.85 -18.15 8.82
C SER A 64 -1.22 -18.68 10.22
N GLU A 65 -1.22 -20.01 10.40
CA GLU A 65 -1.71 -20.65 11.64
C GLU A 65 -0.91 -20.27 12.90
N ASP A 66 0.32 -19.74 12.76
CA ASP A 66 1.23 -19.49 13.87
C ASP A 66 1.59 -18.03 14.16
N GLU A 67 1.34 -17.08 13.26
CA GLU A 67 1.98 -15.78 13.38
C GLU A 67 1.05 -14.57 13.61
N ASN A 68 -0.27 -14.65 13.41
CA ASN A 68 -1.10 -13.43 13.37
C ASN A 68 -2.49 -13.51 13.97
N LYS A 69 -2.61 -14.01 15.17
CA LYS A 69 -3.89 -13.91 15.92
C LYS A 69 -4.32 -12.46 16.15
N ASP A 70 -3.36 -11.54 16.12
CA ASP A 70 -3.55 -10.13 16.51
C ASP A 70 -3.46 -9.15 15.32
N ALA A 71 -3.58 -9.63 14.07
CA ALA A 71 -3.48 -8.78 12.88
C ALA A 71 -4.50 -7.62 12.89
N TYR A 72 -5.68 -7.85 13.47
CA TYR A 72 -6.74 -6.84 13.63
C TYR A 72 -6.46 -5.82 14.74
N ASP A 73 -5.59 -6.15 15.69
CA ASP A 73 -5.19 -5.26 16.80
C ASP A 73 -4.01 -4.35 16.42
N MET A 74 -3.40 -4.60 15.26
CA MET A 74 -2.33 -3.73 14.74
C MET A 74 -2.86 -2.34 14.39
N PRO A 75 -2.07 -1.27 14.58
CA PRO A 75 -2.43 0.07 14.13
C PRO A 75 -2.72 0.12 12.62
N PRO A 76 -3.59 1.01 12.12
CA PRO A 76 -3.76 1.20 10.68
C PRO A 76 -2.44 1.48 9.98
N ILE A 77 -2.29 1.00 8.75
CA ILE A 77 -1.08 1.20 7.95
C ILE A 77 -1.41 1.64 6.53
N VAL A 78 -0.72 2.67 6.06
CA VAL A 78 -0.72 3.10 4.66
C VAL A 78 0.49 2.49 3.96
N VAL A 79 0.25 1.74 2.89
CA VAL A 79 1.27 1.09 2.06
C VAL A 79 1.27 1.74 0.69
N ASP A 80 2.36 2.40 0.33
CA ASP A 80 2.51 3.15 -0.92
C ASP A 80 3.79 2.76 -1.67
N ALA A 81 3.89 3.13 -2.91
CA ALA A 81 5.09 3.04 -3.75
C ALA A 81 5.80 1.67 -3.63
N GLY A 82 7.11 1.67 -3.36
CA GLY A 82 7.95 0.46 -3.31
C GLY A 82 7.63 -0.53 -2.19
N ALA A 83 6.68 -0.25 -1.29
CA ALA A 83 6.22 -1.23 -0.32
C ALA A 83 5.00 -2.06 -0.82
N LEU A 84 4.38 -1.67 -1.93
CA LEU A 84 3.23 -2.39 -2.48
C LEU A 84 3.58 -3.82 -2.92
N ASP A 85 4.80 -4.06 -3.35
CA ASP A 85 5.29 -5.39 -3.73
C ASP A 85 5.61 -6.29 -2.53
N LEU A 86 5.64 -5.73 -1.32
CA LEU A 86 5.84 -6.45 -0.05
C LEU A 86 4.51 -6.83 0.64
N LEU A 87 3.36 -6.45 0.06
CA LEU A 87 2.06 -6.71 0.66
C LEU A 87 1.82 -8.23 0.80
N PRO A 88 1.41 -8.76 1.97
CA PRO A 88 1.00 -10.15 2.13
C PRO A 88 -0.19 -10.52 1.25
N GLU A 89 -0.40 -11.82 1.02
CA GLU A 89 -1.50 -12.32 0.18
C GLU A 89 -2.87 -11.88 0.68
N ARG A 90 -3.07 -11.86 1.99
CA ARG A 90 -4.32 -11.44 2.61
C ARG A 90 -4.06 -10.61 3.84
N VAL A 91 -4.75 -9.47 3.95
CA VAL A 91 -4.61 -8.52 5.06
C VAL A 91 -5.97 -7.99 5.50
N PRO A 92 -6.11 -7.46 6.74
CA PRO A 92 -7.35 -6.84 7.20
C PRO A 92 -7.56 -5.44 6.57
N GLY A 93 -8.81 -4.94 6.63
CA GLY A 93 -9.20 -3.68 5.99
C GLY A 93 -8.51 -2.42 6.52
N GLN A 94 -7.87 -2.46 7.69
CA GLN A 94 -7.05 -1.35 8.22
C GLN A 94 -5.70 -1.19 7.49
N VAL A 95 -5.35 -2.12 6.61
CA VAL A 95 -4.25 -1.94 5.66
C VAL A 95 -4.79 -1.18 4.46
N VAL A 96 -4.31 0.04 4.26
CA VAL A 96 -4.71 0.93 3.17
C VAL A 96 -3.59 0.95 2.13
N ILE A 97 -3.89 0.49 0.92
CA ILE A 97 -2.95 0.55 -0.20
C ILE A 97 -3.29 1.72 -1.11
N THR A 98 -2.26 2.42 -1.63
CA THR A 98 -2.46 3.66 -2.40
C THR A 98 -1.83 3.60 -3.81
N PRO A 99 -2.13 2.58 -4.63
CA PRO A 99 -1.53 2.44 -5.95
C PRO A 99 -2.02 3.51 -6.94
N HIS A 100 -1.15 3.91 -7.87
CA HIS A 100 -1.55 4.49 -9.15
C HIS A 100 -1.80 3.37 -10.17
N ALA A 101 -2.27 3.71 -11.39
CA ALA A 101 -2.67 2.69 -12.39
C ALA A 101 -1.55 1.68 -12.72
N GLY A 102 -0.29 2.11 -12.82
CA GLY A 102 0.83 1.21 -13.11
C GLY A 102 1.16 0.27 -11.95
N GLU A 103 1.13 0.78 -10.72
CA GLU A 103 1.31 -0.02 -9.48
C GLU A 103 0.16 -1.01 -9.30
N MET A 104 -1.09 -0.58 -9.58
CA MET A 104 -2.26 -1.45 -9.54
C MET A 104 -2.16 -2.60 -10.53
N ALA A 105 -1.72 -2.36 -11.76
CA ALA A 105 -1.54 -3.41 -12.76
C ALA A 105 -0.51 -4.46 -12.28
N LYS A 106 0.63 -4.03 -11.74
CA LYS A 106 1.65 -4.94 -11.17
C LYS A 106 1.09 -5.76 -10.01
N LEU A 107 0.34 -5.11 -9.13
CA LEU A 107 -0.28 -5.73 -7.96
C LEU A 107 -1.29 -6.80 -8.40
N LEU A 108 -2.21 -6.48 -9.31
CA LEU A 108 -3.18 -7.43 -9.83
C LEU A 108 -2.50 -8.64 -10.48
N ASN A 109 -1.50 -8.42 -11.34
CA ASN A 109 -0.76 -9.50 -11.99
C ASN A 109 -0.10 -10.43 -10.98
N ARG A 110 0.49 -9.88 -9.91
CA ARG A 110 1.10 -10.68 -8.84
C ARG A 110 0.08 -11.57 -8.13
N PHE A 111 -1.06 -11.00 -7.74
CA PHE A 111 -2.07 -11.73 -6.96
C PHE A 111 -2.88 -12.71 -7.81
N GLU A 112 -3.16 -12.40 -9.08
CA GLU A 112 -3.80 -13.37 -9.99
C GLU A 112 -2.90 -14.56 -10.26
N THR A 113 -1.60 -14.35 -10.47
CA THR A 113 -0.64 -15.44 -10.64
C THR A 113 -0.58 -16.34 -9.41
N ALA A 114 -0.61 -15.76 -8.20
CA ALA A 114 -0.62 -16.53 -6.95
C ALA A 114 -1.94 -17.29 -6.73
N ALA A 115 -3.08 -16.72 -7.16
CA ALA A 115 -4.40 -17.36 -7.04
C ALA A 115 -4.64 -18.47 -8.09
N SER A 116 -3.95 -18.44 -9.23
CA SER A 116 -4.02 -19.44 -10.27
C SER A 116 -3.25 -20.69 -9.83
N THR A 117 -3.91 -21.60 -9.11
CA THR A 117 -3.35 -22.94 -8.89
C THR A 117 -3.23 -23.68 -10.22
N ALA A 118 -2.21 -24.53 -10.36
CA ALA A 118 -1.70 -25.15 -11.59
C ALA A 118 -2.71 -25.95 -12.44
N GLU A 119 -3.97 -26.04 -12.08
CA GLU A 119 -5.00 -26.77 -12.81
C GLU A 119 -5.91 -25.89 -13.71
N HIS A 120 -5.83 -24.56 -13.58
CA HIS A 120 -6.61 -23.61 -14.37
C HIS A 120 -5.73 -22.43 -14.82
N ALA A 121 -4.65 -22.75 -15.53
CA ALA A 121 -3.88 -21.76 -16.27
C ALA A 121 -4.67 -21.31 -17.52
N ASP A 122 -5.86 -20.77 -17.34
CA ASP A 122 -6.47 -19.95 -18.36
C ASP A 122 -5.57 -18.72 -18.50
N SER A 123 -5.04 -18.54 -19.69
CA SER A 123 -4.12 -17.46 -20.06
C SER A 123 -4.81 -16.11 -19.97
N HIS A 124 -4.95 -15.58 -18.73
CA HIS A 124 -5.36 -14.20 -18.55
C HIS A 124 -4.20 -13.31 -19.04
N GLU A 125 -4.47 -12.45 -20.02
CA GLU A 125 -3.48 -11.47 -20.44
C GLU A 125 -3.13 -10.56 -19.24
N PRO A 126 -1.84 -10.29 -19.02
CA PRO A 126 -1.43 -9.45 -17.90
C PRO A 126 -2.07 -8.06 -17.96
N TYR A 127 -2.56 -7.57 -16.83
CA TYR A 127 -3.05 -6.20 -16.70
C TYR A 127 -1.98 -5.19 -17.08
N THR A 128 -2.37 -4.20 -17.84
CA THR A 128 -1.56 -3.01 -18.13
C THR A 128 -2.08 -1.80 -17.36
N ALA A 129 -1.28 -0.74 -17.28
CA ALA A 129 -1.75 0.52 -16.70
C ALA A 129 -2.96 1.12 -17.46
N ASP A 130 -3.07 0.84 -18.75
CA ASP A 130 -4.19 1.33 -19.57
C ASP A 130 -5.47 0.55 -19.29
N ASP A 131 -5.40 -0.75 -19.04
CA ASP A 131 -6.55 -1.55 -18.60
C ASP A 131 -7.13 -1.02 -17.29
N VAL A 132 -6.25 -0.69 -16.34
CA VAL A 132 -6.65 -0.07 -15.06
C VAL A 132 -7.28 1.30 -15.27
N ARG A 133 -6.75 2.14 -16.18
CA ARG A 133 -7.31 3.46 -16.49
C ARG A 133 -8.67 3.37 -17.18
N LEU A 134 -8.88 2.35 -18.01
CA LEU A 134 -10.16 2.11 -18.69
C LEU A 134 -11.22 1.55 -17.73
N ASN A 135 -10.83 0.74 -16.78
CA ASN A 135 -11.72 0.06 -15.84
C ASN A 135 -11.30 0.24 -14.36
N PRO A 136 -11.16 1.50 -13.88
CA PRO A 136 -10.55 1.75 -12.58
C PRO A 136 -11.34 1.18 -11.40
N LEU A 137 -12.68 1.22 -11.48
CA LEU A 137 -13.52 0.67 -10.41
C LEU A 137 -13.42 -0.86 -10.34
N ALA A 138 -13.46 -1.54 -11.47
CA ALA A 138 -13.33 -3.00 -11.51
C ALA A 138 -11.94 -3.42 -10.98
N SER A 139 -10.88 -2.72 -11.37
CA SER A 139 -9.52 -2.97 -10.89
C SER A 139 -9.38 -2.77 -9.38
N ALA A 140 -9.97 -1.68 -8.85
CA ALA A 140 -9.91 -1.42 -7.41
C ALA A 140 -10.71 -2.45 -6.59
N LYS A 141 -11.90 -2.85 -7.06
CA LYS A 141 -12.69 -3.91 -6.44
C LYS A 141 -11.95 -5.24 -6.48
N ARG A 142 -11.36 -5.58 -7.62
CA ARG A 142 -10.61 -6.84 -7.76
C ARG A 142 -9.41 -6.89 -6.83
N ALA A 143 -8.66 -5.79 -6.69
CA ALA A 143 -7.57 -5.70 -5.73
C ALA A 143 -8.05 -5.86 -4.28
N HIS A 144 -9.19 -5.24 -3.92
CA HIS A 144 -9.80 -5.41 -2.60
C HIS A 144 -10.22 -6.87 -2.35
N GLU A 145 -10.88 -7.52 -3.31
CA GLU A 145 -11.28 -8.93 -3.22
C GLU A 145 -10.07 -9.86 -3.01
N LEU A 146 -8.99 -9.65 -3.78
CA LEU A 146 -7.79 -10.47 -3.70
C LEU A 146 -7.02 -10.29 -2.40
N THR A 147 -6.89 -9.05 -1.94
CA THR A 147 -6.00 -8.73 -0.81
C THR A 147 -6.70 -8.55 0.53
N GLY A 148 -7.97 -8.17 0.55
CA GLY A 148 -8.69 -7.71 1.74
C GLY A 148 -8.35 -6.27 2.16
N ALA A 149 -7.32 -5.65 1.58
CA ALA A 149 -6.92 -4.27 1.89
C ALA A 149 -7.98 -3.24 1.49
N THR A 150 -8.04 -2.13 2.18
CA THR A 150 -8.72 -0.94 1.66
C THR A 150 -7.87 -0.34 0.54
N VAL A 151 -8.44 -0.19 -0.64
CA VAL A 151 -7.77 0.27 -1.84
C VAL A 151 -8.10 1.72 -2.12
N LEU A 152 -7.11 2.61 -2.12
CA LEU A 152 -7.21 3.97 -2.62
C LEU A 152 -6.50 4.03 -3.97
N LEU A 153 -7.24 3.87 -5.07
CA LEU A 153 -6.68 3.97 -6.43
C LEU A 153 -6.51 5.44 -6.82
N LYS A 154 -5.25 5.85 -6.97
CA LYS A 154 -4.88 7.21 -7.38
C LYS A 154 -5.19 7.45 -8.87
N GLY A 155 -5.88 8.55 -9.19
CA GLY A 155 -6.22 8.91 -10.57
C GLY A 155 -6.82 10.30 -10.67
N ALA A 156 -7.28 10.68 -11.87
CA ALA A 156 -8.01 11.95 -12.07
C ALA A 156 -9.28 12.03 -11.21
N VAL A 157 -9.90 10.89 -10.98
CA VAL A 157 -10.90 10.62 -9.94
C VAL A 157 -10.26 9.58 -9.03
N THR A 158 -10.01 9.93 -7.78
CA THR A 158 -9.51 8.96 -6.81
C THR A 158 -10.67 8.12 -6.30
N MET A 159 -10.46 6.82 -6.22
CA MET A 159 -11.47 5.85 -5.76
C MET A 159 -10.99 5.14 -4.51
N VAL A 160 -11.88 5.00 -3.53
CA VAL A 160 -11.63 4.18 -2.35
C VAL A 160 -12.62 3.02 -2.36
N VAL A 161 -12.10 1.81 -2.27
CA VAL A 161 -12.87 0.57 -2.14
C VAL A 161 -12.42 -0.14 -0.87
N GLY A 162 -13.36 -0.52 -0.05
CA GLY A 162 -13.09 -1.20 1.21
C GLY A 162 -14.37 -1.79 1.79
N THR A 163 -14.26 -2.29 3.00
CA THR A 163 -15.39 -2.88 3.74
C THR A 163 -15.67 -2.04 4.99
N ASP A 164 -16.92 -1.72 5.25
CA ASP A 164 -17.31 -1.02 6.48
C ASP A 164 -17.32 -1.97 7.72
N GLY A 165 -17.59 -1.40 8.90
CA GLY A 165 -17.62 -2.15 10.15
C GLY A 165 -18.73 -3.22 10.23
N GLU A 166 -19.67 -3.23 9.28
CA GLU A 166 -20.75 -4.22 9.16
C GLU A 166 -20.42 -5.31 8.11
N GLY A 167 -19.27 -5.21 7.45
CA GLY A 167 -18.85 -6.15 6.41
C GLY A 167 -19.39 -5.83 5.01
N ASN A 168 -20.01 -4.66 4.79
CA ASN A 168 -20.51 -4.28 3.48
C ASN A 168 -19.43 -3.58 2.66
N GLU A 169 -19.34 -3.94 1.37
CA GLU A 169 -18.46 -3.22 0.45
C GLU A 169 -18.87 -1.74 0.35
N ARG A 170 -17.90 -0.85 0.45
CA ARG A 170 -18.06 0.60 0.27
C ARG A 170 -17.19 1.08 -0.86
N VAL A 171 -17.77 1.92 -1.72
CA VAL A 171 -17.09 2.61 -2.79
C VAL A 171 -17.28 4.10 -2.61
N ILE A 172 -16.16 4.83 -2.50
CA ILE A 172 -16.16 6.29 -2.39
C ILE A 172 -15.38 6.86 -3.57
N LEU A 173 -15.93 7.86 -4.23
CA LEU A 173 -15.31 8.55 -5.34
C LEU A 173 -15.05 10.01 -4.96
N SER A 174 -13.83 10.49 -5.21
CA SER A 174 -13.55 11.93 -5.08
C SER A 174 -14.09 12.69 -6.29
N GLY A 175 -14.26 14.00 -6.16
CA GLY A 175 -14.38 14.87 -7.33
C GLY A 175 -13.09 14.84 -8.18
N ARG A 176 -13.21 15.23 -9.45
CA ARG A 176 -12.05 15.32 -10.34
C ARG A 176 -11.07 16.37 -9.83
N ALA A 177 -9.84 15.97 -9.56
CA ALA A 177 -8.78 16.87 -9.15
C ALA A 177 -8.21 17.65 -10.34
N PRO A 178 -7.70 18.88 -10.12
CA PRO A 178 -6.98 19.61 -11.15
C PRO A 178 -5.71 18.90 -11.58
N ALA A 179 -5.42 18.88 -12.89
CA ALA A 179 -4.26 18.17 -13.44
C ALA A 179 -2.90 18.66 -12.89
N TRP A 180 -2.80 19.91 -12.47
CA TRP A 180 -1.57 20.47 -11.88
C TRP A 180 -1.22 19.87 -10.51
N MET A 181 -2.14 19.16 -9.85
CA MET A 181 -1.81 18.39 -8.64
C MET A 181 -1.03 17.09 -8.94
N SER A 182 -0.95 16.67 -10.19
CA SER A 182 -0.16 15.51 -10.65
C SER A 182 1.34 15.84 -10.70
N THR A 183 1.91 16.24 -9.59
CA THR A 183 3.35 16.55 -9.47
C THR A 183 4.07 15.43 -8.72
N ALA A 184 5.38 15.29 -8.98
CA ALA A 184 6.21 14.38 -8.20
C ALA A 184 6.13 14.71 -6.69
N GLY A 185 6.00 13.68 -5.84
CA GLY A 185 5.87 13.83 -4.39
C GLY A 185 4.43 14.06 -3.90
N SER A 186 3.44 14.33 -4.77
CA SER A 186 2.04 14.48 -4.33
C SER A 186 1.48 13.19 -3.71
N GLY A 187 1.93 12.01 -4.17
CA GLY A 187 1.61 10.71 -3.57
C GLY A 187 2.13 10.58 -2.15
N ASP A 188 3.38 10.99 -1.91
CA ASP A 188 3.99 10.95 -0.58
C ASP A 188 3.25 11.87 0.41
N VAL A 189 2.84 13.05 -0.04
CA VAL A 189 2.01 13.97 0.75
C VAL A 189 0.66 13.33 1.08
N LEU A 190 0.00 12.72 0.11
CA LEU A 190 -1.27 12.01 0.33
C LEU A 190 -1.10 10.87 1.34
N ALA A 191 -0.07 10.05 1.20
CA ALA A 191 0.20 8.96 2.12
C ALA A 191 0.44 9.47 3.56
N GLY A 192 1.20 10.56 3.71
CA GLY A 192 1.42 11.22 5.01
C GLY A 192 0.13 11.77 5.63
N MET A 193 -0.73 12.41 4.83
CA MET A 193 -2.05 12.90 5.29
C MET A 193 -2.95 11.75 5.72
N LEU A 194 -3.00 10.67 4.96
CA LEU A 194 -3.78 9.48 5.31
C LEU A 194 -3.28 8.87 6.63
N GLY A 195 -1.97 8.72 6.79
CA GLY A 195 -1.40 8.23 8.04
C GLY A 195 -1.77 9.09 9.24
N ALA A 196 -1.79 10.41 9.09
CA ALA A 196 -2.20 11.33 10.17
C ALA A 196 -3.70 11.24 10.48
N LEU A 197 -4.55 11.00 9.48
CA LEU A 197 -6.01 10.88 9.67
C LEU A 197 -6.42 9.53 10.25
N LEU A 198 -5.60 8.50 10.07
CA LEU A 198 -5.84 7.16 10.59
C LEU A 198 -5.29 6.97 12.02
N ALA A 199 -4.47 7.91 12.50
CA ALA A 199 -3.90 7.89 13.84
C ALA A 199 -4.90 8.40 14.88
#